data_7416ea812aed766095225526a326296f
#
_entry.id   7416ea812aed766095225526a326296f
#
_cell.length_a   1.000
_cell.length_b   1.000
_cell.length_c   1.000
_cell.angle_alpha   90.00
_cell.angle_beta   90.00
_cell.angle_gamma   90.00
#
_symmetry.space_group_name_H-M   'P 1'
#
loop_
_entity.id
_entity.type
_entity.pdbx_description
1 polymer ?
#
loop_
_entity_poly.entity_id
_entity_poly.type
_entity_poly.pdbx_seq_one_letter_code
_entity_poly.pdbx_strand_id
1 'polypeptide(L)'
;MTGAVILRLFRFAVIMAVLAYSGYTLVDKARSGDLSPAKDISETEARLELRSAQYVLTIVAGQLARVHVITGSYADTLDVDQFPLVRLAWANETAYCVEFQKTQTFFLRGPGGAVAQGSC
;
A
#
# COMPACT_ATOMS: atom_id res chain seq x y z
N MET A 1 4.60 27.38 -53.86
CA MET A 1 3.63 26.38 -53.37
C MET A 1 4.27 25.05 -52.95
N THR A 2 5.34 24.65 -53.57
CA THR A 2 6.08 23.40 -53.23
C THR A 2 6.73 23.47 -51.84
N GLY A 3 7.18 24.61 -51.34
CA GLY A 3 7.78 24.76 -50.05
C GLY A 3 6.83 24.54 -48.84
N ALA A 4 5.56 24.86 -48.98
CA ALA A 4 4.58 24.65 -47.92
C ALA A 4 4.20 23.18 -47.76
N VAL A 5 4.17 22.42 -48.85
CA VAL A 5 3.93 20.98 -48.84
C VAL A 5 5.12 20.22 -48.28
N ILE A 6 6.36 20.58 -48.59
CA ILE A 6 7.58 20.03 -48.03
C ILE A 6 7.67 20.30 -46.54
N LEU A 7 7.30 21.48 -46.07
CA LEU A 7 7.29 21.84 -44.65
C LEU A 7 6.28 21.00 -43.85
N ARG A 8 5.09 20.74 -44.42
CA ARG A 8 4.09 19.87 -43.82
C ARG A 8 4.54 18.44 -43.73
N LEU A 9 5.11 17.92 -44.78
CA LEU A 9 5.68 16.57 -44.80
C LEU A 9 6.83 16.42 -43.82
N PHE A 10 7.67 17.43 -43.67
CA PHE A 10 8.76 17.45 -42.70
C PHE A 10 8.24 17.44 -41.25
N ARG A 11 7.19 18.21 -40.96
CA ARG A 11 6.56 18.18 -39.62
C ARG A 11 5.95 16.82 -39.31
N PHE A 12 5.28 16.19 -40.26
CA PHE A 12 4.75 14.83 -40.06
C PHE A 12 5.86 13.80 -39.85
N ALA A 13 6.95 13.88 -40.56
CA ALA A 13 8.09 13.00 -40.38
C ALA A 13 8.73 13.15 -39.00
N VAL A 14 8.87 14.35 -38.49
CA VAL A 14 9.41 14.60 -37.15
C VAL A 14 8.47 14.06 -36.06
N ILE A 15 7.16 14.28 -36.17
CA ILE A 15 6.16 13.78 -35.21
C ILE A 15 6.17 12.24 -35.19
N MET A 16 6.18 11.62 -36.34
CA MET A 16 6.25 10.15 -36.43
C MET A 16 7.54 9.57 -35.86
N ALA A 17 8.68 10.25 -36.07
CA ALA A 17 9.96 9.84 -35.51
C ALA A 17 9.96 9.92 -33.97
N VAL A 18 9.39 10.97 -33.40
CA VAL A 18 9.27 11.14 -31.94
C VAL A 18 8.37 10.06 -31.33
N LEU A 19 7.24 9.78 -31.96
CA LEU A 19 6.31 8.72 -31.51
C LEU A 19 6.94 7.34 -31.61
N ALA A 20 7.66 7.04 -32.68
CA ALA A 20 8.39 5.77 -32.84
C ALA A 20 9.50 5.61 -31.80
N TYR A 21 10.23 6.66 -31.50
CA TYR A 21 11.28 6.66 -30.48
C TYR A 21 10.71 6.47 -29.08
N SER A 22 9.62 7.14 -28.72
CA SER A 22 8.94 6.96 -27.44
C SER A 22 8.39 5.54 -27.28
N GLY A 23 7.77 5.00 -28.32
CA GLY A 23 7.29 3.62 -28.33
C GLY A 23 8.42 2.59 -28.19
N TYR A 24 9.53 2.82 -28.86
CA TYR A 24 10.69 1.95 -28.78
C TYR A 24 11.33 1.91 -27.39
N THR A 25 11.47 3.05 -26.72
CA THR A 25 12.01 3.11 -25.36
C THR A 25 11.11 2.42 -24.34
N LEU A 26 9.79 2.51 -24.47
CA LEU A 26 8.83 1.80 -23.61
C LEU A 26 8.91 0.28 -23.80
N VAL A 27 8.99 -0.18 -25.05
CA VAL A 27 9.11 -1.61 -25.37
C VAL A 27 10.46 -2.16 -24.92
N ASP A 28 11.53 -1.40 -25.03
CA ASP A 28 12.87 -1.81 -24.59
C ASP A 28 12.93 -1.96 -23.07
N LYS A 29 12.34 -1.06 -22.31
CA LYS A 29 12.18 -1.17 -20.85
C LYS A 29 11.35 -2.39 -20.45
N ALA A 30 10.31 -2.71 -21.19
CA ALA A 30 9.50 -3.90 -20.96
C ALA A 30 10.26 -5.21 -21.27
N ARG A 31 11.21 -5.18 -22.22
CA ARG A 31 12.03 -6.34 -22.59
C ARG A 31 13.28 -6.52 -21.74
N SER A 32 13.77 -5.48 -21.09
CA SER A 32 15.03 -5.54 -20.34
C SER A 32 14.96 -6.30 -19.02
N GLY A 33 13.79 -6.85 -18.67
CA GLY A 33 13.62 -7.70 -17.48
C GLY A 33 13.63 -6.95 -16.15
N ASP A 34 13.78 -5.62 -16.15
CA ASP A 34 13.60 -4.79 -14.97
C ASP A 34 12.15 -4.81 -14.46
N LEU A 35 11.26 -5.29 -15.31
CA LEU A 35 9.90 -5.65 -15.01
C LEU A 35 9.76 -7.17 -15.05
N SER A 36 10.48 -7.89 -14.23
CA SER A 36 10.16 -9.30 -13.96
C SER A 36 8.82 -9.32 -13.22
N PRO A 37 7.67 -9.58 -13.89
CA PRO A 37 6.38 -9.19 -13.36
C PRO A 37 6.01 -9.94 -12.09
N ALA A 38 6.48 -11.15 -11.90
CA ALA A 38 6.12 -11.99 -10.77
C ALA A 38 6.83 -11.59 -9.46
N LYS A 39 8.08 -11.11 -9.54
CA LYS A 39 8.88 -10.77 -8.36
C LYS A 39 8.56 -9.35 -7.86
N ASP A 40 8.40 -8.41 -8.78
CA ASP A 40 8.07 -7.02 -8.44
C ASP A 40 6.63 -6.87 -7.92
N ILE A 41 5.68 -7.65 -8.47
CA ILE A 41 4.29 -7.67 -8.01
C ILE A 41 4.21 -8.21 -6.58
N SER A 42 4.90 -9.28 -6.23
CA SER A 42 4.86 -9.84 -4.88
C SER A 42 5.51 -8.92 -3.85
N GLU A 43 6.60 -8.25 -4.17
CA GLU A 43 7.22 -7.26 -3.29
C GLU A 43 6.34 -6.02 -3.13
N THR A 44 5.71 -5.55 -4.21
CA THR A 44 4.79 -4.41 -4.18
C THR A 44 3.54 -4.74 -3.37
N GLU A 45 2.96 -5.92 -3.55
CA GLU A 45 1.82 -6.38 -2.76
C GLU A 45 2.15 -6.48 -1.27
N ALA A 46 3.32 -7.03 -0.92
CA ALA A 46 3.77 -7.12 0.46
C ALA A 46 3.95 -5.74 1.10
N ARG A 47 4.49 -4.78 0.36
CA ARG A 47 4.64 -3.39 0.83
C ARG A 47 3.30 -2.69 0.98
N LEU A 48 2.37 -2.88 0.05
CA LEU A 48 1.03 -2.31 0.14
C LEU A 48 0.26 -2.89 1.31
N GLU A 49 0.39 -4.17 1.54
CA GLU A 49 -0.23 -4.87 2.66
C GLU A 49 0.31 -4.36 4.00
N LEU A 50 1.63 -4.20 4.11
CA LEU A 50 2.26 -3.60 5.29
C LEU A 50 1.77 -2.17 5.53
N ARG A 51 1.70 -1.33 4.51
CA ARG A 51 1.18 0.03 4.63
C ARG A 51 -0.29 0.05 5.05
N SER A 52 -1.10 -0.83 4.49
CA SER A 52 -2.50 -0.98 4.87
C SER A 52 -2.63 -1.41 6.32
N ALA A 53 -1.83 -2.37 6.75
CA ALA A 53 -1.79 -2.82 8.14
C ALA A 53 -1.37 -1.69 9.08
N GLN A 54 -0.33 -0.95 8.75
CA GLN A 54 0.12 0.20 9.54
C GLN A 54 -0.98 1.26 9.68
N TYR A 55 -1.65 1.58 8.59
CA TYR A 55 -2.73 2.58 8.59
C TYR A 55 -3.92 2.13 9.44
N VAL A 56 -4.43 0.93 9.20
CA VAL A 56 -5.59 0.39 9.90
C VAL A 56 -5.30 0.15 11.37
N LEU A 57 -4.18 -0.46 11.71
CA LEU A 57 -3.80 -0.73 13.10
C LEU A 57 -3.51 0.55 13.87
N THR A 58 -2.99 1.58 13.23
CA THR A 58 -2.81 2.90 13.86
C THR A 58 -4.16 3.54 14.20
N ILE A 59 -5.16 3.43 13.32
CA ILE A 59 -6.53 3.92 13.59
C ILE A 59 -7.15 3.16 14.75
N VAL A 60 -7.05 1.84 14.76
CA VAL A 60 -7.56 0.99 15.84
C VAL A 60 -6.88 1.31 17.14
N ALA A 61 -5.57 1.49 17.15
CA ALA A 61 -4.81 1.91 18.35
C ALA A 61 -5.28 3.27 18.88
N GLY A 62 -5.58 4.22 18.00
CA GLY A 62 -6.14 5.51 18.39
C GLY A 62 -7.52 5.39 19.04
N GLN A 63 -8.37 4.51 18.53
CA GLN A 63 -9.69 4.23 19.14
C GLN A 63 -9.55 3.54 20.49
N LEU A 64 -8.66 2.58 20.62
CA LEU A 64 -8.38 1.92 21.91
C LEU A 64 -7.83 2.90 22.94
N ALA A 65 -6.97 3.82 22.54
CA ALA A 65 -6.47 4.89 23.41
C ALA A 65 -7.61 5.78 23.92
N ARG A 66 -8.58 6.12 23.08
CA ARG A 66 -9.77 6.87 23.49
C ARG A 66 -10.62 6.12 24.50
N VAL A 67 -10.85 4.84 24.27
CA VAL A 67 -11.59 3.98 25.20
C VAL A 67 -10.87 3.94 26.55
N HIS A 68 -9.58 3.79 26.55
CA HIS A 68 -8.78 3.80 27.77
C HIS A 68 -8.87 5.11 28.54
N VAL A 69 -8.86 6.25 27.87
CA VAL A 69 -9.02 7.58 28.50
C VAL A 69 -10.39 7.71 29.15
N ILE A 70 -11.44 7.17 28.54
CA ILE A 70 -12.82 7.26 29.02
C ILE A 70 -13.09 6.26 30.15
N THR A 71 -12.62 5.01 30.01
CA THR A 71 -12.99 3.90 30.90
C THR A 71 -11.88 3.47 31.84
N GLY A 72 -10.62 3.86 31.58
CA GLY A 72 -9.46 3.42 32.32
C GLY A 72 -8.94 2.03 31.96
N SER A 73 -9.52 1.38 30.95
CA SER A 73 -9.16 0.02 30.53
C SER A 73 -9.21 -0.13 29.01
N TYR A 74 -8.35 -0.96 28.44
CA TYR A 74 -8.44 -1.40 27.04
C TYR A 74 -9.38 -2.60 26.86
N ALA A 75 -9.77 -3.25 27.93
CA ALA A 75 -10.64 -4.42 27.91
C ALA A 75 -12.10 -4.11 27.59
N ASP A 76 -12.51 -2.86 27.73
CA ASP A 76 -13.85 -2.43 27.35
C ASP A 76 -14.03 -2.50 25.83
N THR A 77 -15.14 -3.05 25.42
CA THR A 77 -15.46 -3.42 24.05
C THR A 77 -15.32 -2.27 23.07
N LEU A 78 -14.22 -2.30 22.31
CA LEU A 78 -14.18 -1.61 21.04
C LEU A 78 -14.88 -2.48 20.00
N ASP A 79 -15.78 -1.88 19.23
CA ASP A 79 -16.40 -2.55 18.09
C ASP A 79 -15.38 -2.66 16.94
N VAL A 80 -14.54 -3.69 17.03
CA VAL A 80 -13.54 -4.00 16.02
C VAL A 80 -14.18 -4.54 14.73
N ASP A 81 -15.47 -4.88 14.79
CA ASP A 81 -16.25 -5.37 13.65
C ASP A 81 -16.39 -4.34 12.52
N GLN A 82 -16.09 -3.07 12.79
CA GLN A 82 -15.95 -2.04 11.75
C GLN A 82 -14.79 -2.28 10.79
N PHE A 83 -13.82 -3.09 11.20
CA PHE A 83 -12.63 -3.41 10.41
C PHE A 83 -12.60 -4.90 10.11
N PRO A 84 -13.06 -5.34 8.93
CA PRO A 84 -13.28 -6.77 8.63
C PRO A 84 -11.99 -7.61 8.64
N LEU A 85 -10.82 -6.98 8.51
CA LEU A 85 -9.52 -7.67 8.52
C LEU A 85 -8.80 -7.57 9.88
N VAL A 86 -9.39 -6.88 10.84
CA VAL A 86 -8.78 -6.64 12.16
C VAL A 86 -9.42 -7.53 13.20
N ARG A 87 -8.58 -8.15 14.02
CA ARG A 87 -8.98 -8.96 15.16
C ARG A 87 -8.33 -8.43 16.41
N LEU A 88 -9.10 -8.23 17.46
CA LEU A 88 -8.57 -8.00 18.80
C LEU A 88 -8.18 -9.34 19.41
N ALA A 89 -6.90 -9.63 19.51
CA ALA A 89 -6.41 -10.90 20.02
C ALA A 89 -6.57 -10.99 21.54
N TRP A 90 -6.20 -9.91 22.24
CA TRP A 90 -6.41 -9.76 23.66
C TRP A 90 -6.33 -8.29 24.07
N ALA A 91 -6.95 -7.95 25.16
CA ALA A 91 -6.87 -6.64 25.79
C ALA A 91 -7.09 -6.77 27.29
N ASN A 92 -6.41 -5.92 28.07
CA ASN A 92 -6.58 -5.80 29.50
C ASN A 92 -6.54 -4.33 29.91
N GLU A 93 -6.44 -4.04 31.21
CA GLU A 93 -6.47 -2.67 31.70
C GLU A 93 -5.28 -1.81 31.23
N THR A 94 -4.13 -2.44 30.95
CA THR A 94 -2.86 -1.74 30.69
C THR A 94 -2.30 -1.96 29.29
N ALA A 95 -2.77 -2.99 28.57
CA ALA A 95 -2.20 -3.35 27.29
C ALA A 95 -3.24 -4.03 26.39
N TYR A 96 -2.91 -4.14 25.12
CA TYR A 96 -3.73 -4.82 24.11
C TYR A 96 -2.84 -5.38 22.99
N CYS A 97 -3.36 -6.31 22.20
CA CYS A 97 -2.76 -6.76 20.97
C CYS A 97 -3.82 -6.96 19.90
N VAL A 98 -3.64 -6.27 18.77
CA VAL A 98 -4.52 -6.35 17.61
C VAL A 98 -3.79 -6.94 16.42
N GLU A 99 -4.48 -7.71 15.61
CA GLU A 99 -3.96 -8.34 14.43
C GLU A 99 -4.68 -7.85 13.18
N PHE A 100 -3.92 -7.67 12.10
CA PHE A 100 -4.43 -7.43 10.77
C PHE A 100 -4.13 -8.67 9.92
N GLN A 101 -5.17 -9.33 9.43
CA GLN A 101 -5.07 -10.58 8.69
C GLN A 101 -5.55 -10.39 7.26
N LYS A 102 -4.64 -10.53 6.32
CA LYS A 102 -4.94 -10.60 4.89
C LYS A 102 -4.20 -11.82 4.32
N THR A 103 -3.36 -11.68 3.29
CA THR A 103 -2.47 -12.77 2.87
C THR A 103 -1.35 -13.00 3.88
N GLN A 104 -0.93 -11.92 4.55
CA GLN A 104 0.01 -11.97 5.68
C GLN A 104 -0.68 -11.47 6.94
N THR A 105 -0.14 -11.84 8.09
CA THR A 105 -0.62 -11.37 9.39
C THR A 105 0.36 -10.35 9.95
N PHE A 106 -0.17 -9.23 10.40
CA PHE A 106 0.57 -8.18 11.10
C PHE A 106 -0.06 -7.95 12.47
N PHE A 107 0.71 -7.52 13.43
CA PHE A 107 0.19 -7.24 14.76
C PHE A 107 0.75 -5.93 15.31
N LEU A 108 0.00 -5.36 16.24
CA LEU A 108 0.39 -4.19 17.01
C LEU A 108 0.10 -4.46 18.48
N ARG A 109 1.14 -4.42 19.29
CA ARG A 109 1.01 -4.43 20.75
C ARG A 109 1.02 -3.00 21.26
N GLY A 110 0.03 -2.64 22.02
CA GLY A 110 -0.07 -1.30 22.58
C GLY A 110 -0.14 -1.30 24.10
N PRO A 111 -0.02 -0.13 24.69
CA PRO A 111 0.31 1.15 24.07
C PRO A 111 1.77 1.27 23.65
N GLY A 112 2.03 2.10 22.63
CA GLY A 112 3.38 2.49 22.24
C GLY A 112 4.14 1.49 21.36
N GLY A 113 3.53 0.40 20.93
CA GLY A 113 4.15 -0.56 20.02
C GLY A 113 4.16 -0.11 18.57
N ALA A 114 4.95 -0.82 17.76
CA ALA A 114 5.00 -0.67 16.31
C ALA A 114 4.39 -1.87 15.61
N VAL A 115 3.90 -1.67 14.39
CA VAL A 115 3.37 -2.76 13.58
C VAL A 115 4.50 -3.67 13.14
N ALA A 116 4.35 -4.97 13.36
CA ALA A 116 5.30 -6.00 12.98
C ALA A 116 4.59 -7.15 12.29
N GLN A 117 5.32 -7.91 11.51
CA GLN A 117 4.81 -9.12 10.87
C GLN A 117 4.76 -10.26 11.89
N GLY A 118 3.65 -10.99 11.90
CA GLY A 118 3.42 -12.11 12.79
C GLY A 118 2.08 -12.01 13.49
N SER A 119 1.89 -12.81 14.52
CA SER A 119 0.67 -12.85 15.33
C SER A 119 0.93 -12.46 16.79
N CYS A 120 -0.14 -12.04 17.45
CA CYS A 120 -0.08 -11.85 18.89
C CYS A 120 0.12 -13.21 19.57
#